data_325f3390e0e0fbfa8926bc6cddeee949
#
_entry.id   325f3390e0e0fbfa8926bc6cddeee949
#
_cell.length_a   1.000
_cell.length_b   1.000
_cell.length_c   1.000
_cell.angle_alpha   90.00
_cell.angle_beta   90.00
_cell.angle_gamma   90.00
#
_symmetry.space_group_name_H-M   'P 1'
#
loop_
_entity.id
_entity.type
_entity.pdbx_description
1 polymer ?
#
loop_
_entity_poly.entity_id
_entity_poly.type
_entity_poly.pdbx_seq_one_letter_code
_entity_poly.pdbx_strand_id
1 'polypeptide(L)'
;KGLTYLLDAISLISDEKLRLFIVGDGELRAELENKVKELNLEDKVSFLGYRKDIVECINSFDFCVLPSVFEGFGLVAIEAFMNSKTLVATDIPGLNEVVTNENGILVPAKDARALASAIESLATDSTLRTRLAHQAKKDYEEKFSYPLFLENYRKFYQKLMGDSK
;
A
#
# COMPACT_ATOMS: atom_id res chain seq x y z
N LYS A 1 -5.86 -7.92 -7.53
CA LYS A 1 -5.30 -7.10 -6.43
C LYS A 1 -5.17 -7.82 -5.09
N GLY A 2 -5.64 -9.06 -4.95
CA GLY A 2 -5.44 -9.85 -3.73
C GLY A 2 -6.32 -9.46 -2.53
N LEU A 3 -7.38 -8.68 -2.74
CA LEU A 3 -8.30 -8.25 -1.67
C LEU A 3 -8.97 -9.43 -0.94
N THR A 4 -9.17 -10.55 -1.62
CA THR A 4 -9.72 -11.77 -1.01
C THR A 4 -8.84 -12.25 0.15
N TYR A 5 -7.51 -12.27 -0.05
CA TYR A 5 -6.54 -12.65 1.01
C TYR A 5 -6.48 -11.61 2.14
N LEU A 6 -6.70 -10.33 1.81
CA LEU A 6 -6.79 -9.28 2.82
C LEU A 6 -8.02 -9.47 3.71
N LEU A 7 -9.18 -9.77 3.14
CA LEU A 7 -10.39 -10.05 3.93
C LEU A 7 -10.19 -11.28 4.83
N ASP A 8 -9.56 -12.35 4.31
CA ASP A 8 -9.17 -13.49 5.13
C ASP A 8 -8.22 -13.09 6.27
N ALA A 9 -7.25 -12.20 6.00
CA ALA A 9 -6.36 -11.68 7.04
C ALA A 9 -7.11 -10.88 8.11
N ILE A 10 -8.03 -9.98 7.72
CA ILE A 10 -8.83 -9.19 8.67
C ILE A 10 -9.70 -10.07 9.55
N SER A 11 -10.21 -11.20 9.04
CA SER A 11 -11.00 -12.14 9.84
C SER A 11 -10.19 -12.85 10.93
N LEU A 12 -8.87 -12.90 10.80
CA LEU A 12 -7.96 -13.49 11.80
C LEU A 12 -7.60 -12.50 12.92
N ILE A 13 -7.86 -11.19 12.71
CA ILE A 13 -7.47 -10.14 13.66
C ILE A 13 -8.59 -9.89 14.66
N SER A 14 -8.27 -10.09 15.95
CA SER A 14 -9.23 -9.95 17.05
C SER A 14 -9.49 -8.50 17.47
N ASP A 15 -8.62 -7.54 17.10
CA ASP A 15 -8.79 -6.14 17.51
C ASP A 15 -10.10 -5.56 16.95
N GLU A 16 -11.02 -5.23 17.87
CA GLU A 16 -12.32 -4.65 17.54
C GLU A 16 -12.24 -3.18 17.09
N LYS A 17 -11.13 -2.51 17.32
CA LYS A 17 -10.91 -1.11 16.92
C LYS A 17 -10.38 -0.99 15.51
N LEU A 18 -9.82 -2.06 14.94
CA LEU A 18 -9.32 -2.06 13.57
C LEU A 18 -10.45 -1.79 12.57
N ARG A 19 -10.20 -0.90 11.63
CA ARG A 19 -11.11 -0.59 10.52
C ARG A 19 -10.36 -0.67 9.21
N LEU A 20 -10.90 -1.38 8.24
CA LEU A 20 -10.40 -1.47 6.89
C LEU A 20 -11.29 -0.65 5.95
N PHE A 21 -10.68 0.29 5.26
CA PHE A 21 -11.34 1.06 4.19
C PHE A 21 -10.77 0.61 2.83
N ILE A 22 -11.62 0.08 1.97
CA ILE A 22 -11.26 -0.31 0.60
C ILE A 22 -11.63 0.84 -0.32
N VAL A 23 -10.60 1.48 -0.88
CA VAL A 23 -10.75 2.61 -1.80
C VAL A 23 -10.55 2.14 -3.23
N GLY A 24 -11.47 2.49 -4.09
CA GLY A 24 -11.53 2.05 -5.48
C GLY A 24 -12.77 1.24 -5.79
N ASP A 25 -12.93 0.87 -7.06
CA ASP A 25 -14.02 0.06 -7.55
C ASP A 25 -13.51 -0.98 -8.56
N GLY A 26 -14.31 -1.96 -8.89
CA GLY A 26 -13.98 -3.00 -9.86
C GLY A 26 -15.02 -4.11 -9.94
N GLU A 27 -14.84 -4.97 -10.93
CA GLU A 27 -15.78 -6.07 -11.25
C GLU A 27 -16.02 -7.04 -10.08
N LEU A 28 -15.03 -7.20 -9.19
CA LEU A 28 -15.13 -8.12 -8.04
C LEU A 28 -15.80 -7.51 -6.81
N ARG A 29 -16.31 -6.28 -6.88
CA ARG A 29 -16.89 -5.60 -5.71
C ARG A 29 -17.99 -6.41 -5.03
N ALA A 30 -18.96 -6.91 -5.80
CA ALA A 30 -20.07 -7.69 -5.26
C ALA A 30 -19.60 -8.99 -4.58
N GLU A 31 -18.59 -9.66 -5.15
CA GLU A 31 -17.97 -10.84 -4.57
C GLU A 31 -17.30 -10.54 -3.24
N LEU A 32 -16.54 -9.43 -3.18
CA LEU A 32 -15.87 -8.99 -1.95
C LEU A 32 -16.86 -8.57 -0.86
N GLU A 33 -17.95 -7.87 -1.22
CA GLU A 33 -19.02 -7.50 -0.28
C GLU A 33 -19.74 -8.75 0.28
N ASN A 34 -19.95 -9.78 -0.55
CA ASN A 34 -20.48 -11.06 -0.07
C ASN A 34 -19.51 -11.76 0.88
N LYS A 35 -18.21 -11.78 0.55
CA LYS A 35 -17.19 -12.35 1.42
C LYS A 35 -17.09 -11.63 2.77
N VAL A 36 -17.26 -10.31 2.81
CA VAL A 36 -17.33 -9.54 4.07
C VAL A 36 -18.48 -10.04 4.95
N LYS A 37 -19.65 -10.31 4.39
CA LYS A 37 -20.80 -10.88 5.12
C LYS A 37 -20.55 -12.31 5.58
N GLU A 38 -19.99 -13.18 4.72
CA GLU A 38 -19.64 -14.56 5.06
C GLU A 38 -18.66 -14.65 6.23
N LEU A 39 -17.74 -13.67 6.33
CA LEU A 39 -16.73 -13.58 7.38
C LEU A 39 -17.20 -12.76 8.61
N ASN A 40 -18.42 -12.22 8.61
CA ASN A 40 -18.99 -11.33 9.64
C ASN A 40 -18.08 -10.12 9.91
N LEU A 41 -17.66 -9.43 8.84
CA LEU A 41 -16.73 -8.28 8.90
C LEU A 41 -17.43 -6.94 8.59
N GLU A 42 -18.77 -6.87 8.54
CA GLU A 42 -19.51 -5.66 8.17
C GLU A 42 -19.19 -4.47 9.06
N ASP A 43 -18.92 -4.70 10.34
CA ASP A 43 -18.54 -3.65 11.28
C ASP A 43 -17.07 -3.21 11.15
N LYS A 44 -16.21 -4.02 10.51
CA LYS A 44 -14.78 -3.74 10.36
C LYS A 44 -14.39 -3.22 8.97
N VAL A 45 -15.14 -3.57 7.91
CA VAL A 45 -14.77 -3.31 6.51
C VAL A 45 -15.77 -2.37 5.84
N SER A 46 -15.26 -1.31 5.24
CA SER A 46 -16.06 -0.34 4.49
C SER A 46 -15.51 -0.15 3.06
N PHE A 47 -16.40 -0.20 2.07
CA PHE A 47 -16.07 0.07 0.67
C PHE A 47 -16.38 1.52 0.34
N LEU A 48 -15.37 2.33 0.08
CA LEU A 48 -15.52 3.77 -0.22
C LEU A 48 -15.76 4.07 -1.71
N GLY A 49 -15.65 3.03 -2.58
CA GLY A 49 -15.76 3.20 -4.02
C GLY A 49 -14.64 4.04 -4.61
N TYR A 50 -14.87 4.54 -5.83
CA TYR A 50 -13.92 5.44 -6.49
C TYR A 50 -13.89 6.81 -5.80
N ARG A 51 -12.70 7.29 -5.45
CA ARG A 51 -12.47 8.57 -4.77
C ARG A 51 -11.57 9.45 -5.63
N LYS A 52 -11.93 10.73 -5.77
CA LYS A 52 -11.09 11.77 -6.40
C LYS A 52 -10.13 12.42 -5.40
N ASP A 53 -10.50 12.41 -4.13
CA ASP A 53 -9.78 12.95 -2.99
C ASP A 53 -8.91 11.87 -2.31
N ILE A 54 -8.10 11.16 -3.13
CA ILE A 54 -7.27 10.04 -2.63
C ILE A 54 -6.23 10.50 -1.60
N VAL A 55 -5.70 11.70 -1.73
CA VAL A 55 -4.72 12.27 -0.81
C VAL A 55 -5.33 12.45 0.58
N GLU A 56 -6.55 12.98 0.65
CA GLU A 56 -7.30 13.17 1.89
C GLU A 56 -7.63 11.81 2.52
N CYS A 57 -8.02 10.83 1.70
CA CYS A 57 -8.24 9.47 2.18
C CYS A 57 -6.96 8.89 2.80
N ILE A 58 -5.82 8.92 2.09
CA ILE A 58 -4.55 8.41 2.59
C ILE A 58 -4.14 9.13 3.89
N ASN A 59 -4.31 10.45 3.96
CA ASN A 59 -3.98 11.23 5.15
C ASN A 59 -4.82 10.85 6.38
N SER A 60 -6.05 10.41 6.18
CA SER A 60 -6.95 9.99 7.27
C SER A 60 -6.65 8.59 7.82
N PHE A 61 -5.87 7.78 7.12
CA PHE A 61 -5.51 6.42 7.54
C PHE A 61 -4.24 6.41 8.40
N ASP A 62 -4.11 5.43 9.29
CA ASP A 62 -2.88 5.20 10.06
C ASP A 62 -1.77 4.63 9.18
N PHE A 63 -2.09 3.71 8.31
CA PHE A 63 -1.20 3.08 7.33
C PHE A 63 -2.01 2.48 6.18
N CYS A 64 -1.34 2.07 5.11
CA CYS A 64 -1.95 1.45 3.94
C CYS A 64 -1.64 -0.05 3.84
N VAL A 65 -2.41 -0.79 3.03
CA VAL A 65 -2.17 -2.20 2.73
C VAL A 65 -2.30 -2.45 1.23
N LEU A 66 -1.29 -3.07 0.63
CA LEU A 66 -1.24 -3.45 -0.78
C LEU A 66 -1.05 -4.97 -0.91
N PRO A 67 -2.14 -5.77 -0.87
CA PRO A 67 -2.08 -7.23 -0.86
C PRO A 67 -1.96 -7.81 -2.28
N SER A 68 -1.37 -7.08 -3.22
CA SER A 68 -1.37 -7.41 -4.65
C SER A 68 -0.74 -8.78 -4.93
N VAL A 69 -1.30 -9.52 -5.88
CA VAL A 69 -0.71 -10.75 -6.41
C VAL A 69 0.06 -10.50 -7.71
N PHE A 70 -0.16 -9.34 -8.30
CA PHE A 70 0.55 -8.81 -9.46
C PHE A 70 0.51 -7.29 -9.43
N GLU A 71 1.65 -6.66 -9.68
CA GLU A 71 1.78 -5.19 -9.75
C GLU A 71 2.88 -4.83 -10.75
N GLY A 72 2.67 -3.72 -11.50
CA GLY A 72 3.66 -3.22 -12.44
C GLY A 72 4.79 -2.46 -11.76
N PHE A 73 4.46 -1.51 -10.86
CA PHE A 73 5.46 -0.67 -10.18
C PHE A 73 5.03 -0.25 -8.76
N GLY A 74 3.74 -0.31 -8.44
CA GLY A 74 3.26 0.07 -7.10
C GLY A 74 3.12 1.58 -6.87
N LEU A 75 2.56 2.33 -7.83
CA LEU A 75 2.34 3.78 -7.69
C LEU A 75 1.59 4.14 -6.41
N VAL A 76 0.66 3.30 -5.96
CA VAL A 76 -0.09 3.52 -4.70
C VAL A 76 0.84 3.49 -3.48
N ALA A 77 1.93 2.70 -3.52
CA ALA A 77 2.94 2.74 -2.46
C ALA A 77 3.66 4.10 -2.42
N ILE A 78 4.01 4.64 -3.60
CA ILE A 78 4.63 5.97 -3.71
C ILE A 78 3.67 7.06 -3.23
N GLU A 79 2.37 6.96 -3.55
CA GLU A 79 1.35 7.88 -3.05
C GLU A 79 1.24 7.85 -1.51
N ALA A 80 1.30 6.65 -0.90
CA ALA A 80 1.34 6.52 0.55
C ALA A 80 2.60 7.17 1.14
N PHE A 81 3.78 6.92 0.57
CA PHE A 81 5.06 7.49 0.99
C PHE A 81 5.08 9.01 0.86
N MET A 82 4.55 9.56 -0.23
CA MET A 82 4.39 11.01 -0.42
C MET A 82 3.62 11.65 0.73
N ASN A 83 2.63 10.94 1.27
CA ASN A 83 1.78 11.39 2.36
C ASN A 83 2.29 10.93 3.75
N SER A 84 3.55 10.54 3.87
CA SER A 84 4.17 10.10 5.12
C SER A 84 3.44 8.92 5.77
N LYS A 85 2.94 8.00 4.96
CA LYS A 85 2.32 6.75 5.43
C LYS A 85 3.21 5.57 5.07
N THR A 86 3.40 4.68 6.05
CA THR A 86 3.96 3.36 5.80
C THR A 86 2.87 2.41 5.30
N LEU A 87 3.26 1.21 4.89
CA LEU A 87 2.31 0.21 4.43
C LEU A 87 2.78 -1.23 4.66
N VAL A 88 1.81 -2.14 4.65
CA VAL A 88 2.05 -3.57 4.45
C VAL A 88 1.89 -3.87 2.97
N ALA A 89 2.86 -4.52 2.35
CA ALA A 89 2.80 -4.92 0.95
C ALA A 89 3.19 -6.39 0.76
N THR A 90 2.71 -6.99 -0.30
CA THR A 90 3.18 -8.31 -0.72
C THR A 90 4.55 -8.21 -1.40
N ASP A 91 5.43 -9.15 -1.09
CA ASP A 91 6.76 -9.27 -1.72
C ASP A 91 6.62 -9.89 -3.11
N ILE A 92 6.40 -9.02 -4.08
CA ILE A 92 6.29 -9.35 -5.50
C ILE A 92 7.05 -8.31 -6.34
N PRO A 93 7.50 -8.68 -7.56
CA PRO A 93 8.07 -7.72 -8.49
C PRO A 93 7.18 -6.49 -8.68
N GLY A 94 7.80 -5.31 -8.76
CA GLY A 94 7.13 -4.02 -8.81
C GLY A 94 6.88 -3.42 -7.42
N LEU A 95 6.35 -4.15 -6.45
CA LEU A 95 6.20 -3.64 -5.08
C LEU A 95 7.51 -3.65 -4.30
N ASN A 96 8.29 -4.72 -4.37
CA ASN A 96 9.57 -4.84 -3.65
C ASN A 96 10.70 -3.97 -4.22
N GLU A 97 10.48 -3.29 -5.34
CA GLU A 97 11.35 -2.23 -5.84
C GLU A 97 11.11 -0.89 -5.09
N VAL A 98 9.92 -0.70 -4.54
CA VAL A 98 9.51 0.53 -3.84
C VAL A 98 9.49 0.31 -2.32
N VAL A 99 8.92 -0.81 -1.89
CA VAL A 99 8.73 -1.15 -0.48
C VAL A 99 9.85 -2.06 -0.01
N THR A 100 10.45 -1.70 1.12
CA THR A 100 11.48 -2.48 1.82
C THR A 100 11.11 -2.60 3.30
N ASN A 101 11.80 -3.46 4.05
CA ASN A 101 11.57 -3.58 5.50
C ASN A 101 12.02 -2.34 6.32
N GLU A 102 12.58 -1.32 5.67
CA GLU A 102 12.93 -0.05 6.30
C GLU A 102 11.79 0.98 6.22
N ASN A 103 10.96 0.92 5.17
CA ASN A 103 9.89 1.88 4.89
C ASN A 103 8.48 1.27 4.92
N GLY A 104 8.36 -0.05 5.07
CA GLY A 104 7.11 -0.81 5.14
C GLY A 104 7.34 -2.20 5.69
N ILE A 105 6.34 -3.07 5.57
CA ILE A 105 6.46 -4.49 5.91
C ILE A 105 6.13 -5.30 4.66
N LEU A 106 7.08 -6.15 4.21
CA LEU A 106 6.87 -7.08 3.10
C LEU A 106 6.42 -8.44 3.63
N VAL A 107 5.40 -9.01 3.00
CA VAL A 107 4.87 -10.34 3.33
C VAL A 107 4.71 -11.19 2.06
N PRO A 108 4.74 -12.53 2.15
CA PRO A 108 4.48 -13.39 1.01
C PRO A 108 3.10 -13.11 0.39
N ALA A 109 3.02 -13.14 -0.94
CA ALA A 109 1.74 -13.02 -1.62
C ALA A 109 0.83 -14.22 -1.32
N LYS A 110 -0.50 -13.96 -1.24
CA LYS A 110 -1.53 -14.98 -0.96
C LYS A 110 -1.42 -15.62 0.44
N ASP A 111 -0.72 -15.00 1.36
CA ASP A 111 -0.59 -15.45 2.75
C ASP A 111 -1.39 -14.54 3.69
N ALA A 112 -2.62 -14.96 3.99
CA ALA A 112 -3.51 -14.22 4.89
C ALA A 112 -2.97 -14.12 6.32
N ARG A 113 -2.23 -15.13 6.82
CA ARG A 113 -1.66 -15.12 8.17
C ARG A 113 -0.51 -14.13 8.28
N ALA A 114 0.38 -14.11 7.30
CA ALA A 114 1.47 -13.14 7.25
C ALA A 114 0.93 -11.71 7.14
N LEU A 115 -0.12 -11.49 6.30
CA LEU A 115 -0.82 -10.20 6.20
C LEU A 115 -1.42 -9.79 7.54
N ALA A 116 -2.14 -10.68 8.23
CA ALA A 116 -2.74 -10.40 9.53
C ALA A 116 -1.68 -9.97 10.56
N SER A 117 -0.62 -10.75 10.70
CA SER A 117 0.48 -10.45 11.65
C SER A 117 1.15 -9.10 11.37
N ALA A 118 1.39 -8.77 10.09
CA ALA A 118 1.99 -7.49 9.71
C ALA A 118 1.03 -6.31 9.98
N ILE A 119 -0.26 -6.47 9.70
CA ILE A 119 -1.30 -5.47 9.99
C ILE A 119 -1.40 -5.24 11.49
N GLU A 120 -1.46 -6.30 12.31
CA GLU A 120 -1.48 -6.19 13.78
C GLU A 120 -0.25 -5.47 14.32
N SER A 121 0.94 -5.77 13.78
CA SER A 121 2.18 -5.09 14.18
C SER A 121 2.10 -3.59 13.94
N LEU A 122 1.61 -3.14 12.78
CA LEU A 122 1.45 -1.71 12.51
C LEU A 122 0.28 -1.08 13.30
N ALA A 123 -0.78 -1.82 13.57
CA ALA A 123 -1.92 -1.32 14.34
C ALA A 123 -1.56 -1.07 15.81
N THR A 124 -0.78 -1.97 16.42
CA THR A 124 -0.46 -1.96 17.85
C THR A 124 0.82 -1.20 18.21
N ASP A 125 1.83 -1.19 17.32
CA ASP A 125 3.11 -0.51 17.55
C ASP A 125 3.19 0.83 16.82
N SER A 126 2.80 1.90 17.49
CA SER A 126 2.86 3.27 16.95
C SER A 126 4.31 3.74 16.71
N THR A 127 5.27 3.25 17.48
CA THR A 127 6.69 3.60 17.33
C THR A 127 7.24 3.01 16.04
N LEU A 128 6.98 1.73 15.80
CA LEU A 128 7.32 1.06 14.54
C LEU A 128 6.68 1.78 13.37
N ARG A 129 5.37 2.05 13.45
CA ARG A 129 4.62 2.73 12.39
C ARG A 129 5.20 4.10 12.06
N THR A 130 5.52 4.90 13.07
CA THR A 130 6.12 6.25 12.89
C THR A 130 7.51 6.16 12.27
N ARG A 131 8.35 5.23 12.73
CA ARG A 131 9.71 5.03 12.20
C ARG A 131 9.66 4.66 10.71
N LEU A 132 8.82 3.68 10.34
CA LEU A 132 8.68 3.25 8.95
C LEU A 132 8.10 4.36 8.06
N ALA A 133 7.11 5.11 8.55
CA ALA A 133 6.51 6.23 7.83
C ALA A 133 7.52 7.38 7.58
N HIS A 134 8.39 7.65 8.53
CA HIS A 134 9.47 8.64 8.37
C HIS A 134 10.45 8.20 7.28
N GLN A 135 10.88 6.93 7.29
CA GLN A 135 11.76 6.41 6.23
C GLN A 135 11.05 6.38 4.87
N ALA A 136 9.77 6.01 4.83
CA ALA A 136 8.95 6.03 3.62
C ALA A 136 8.91 7.42 2.97
N LYS A 137 8.71 8.47 3.79
CA LYS A 137 8.74 9.86 3.32
C LYS A 137 10.10 10.26 2.76
N LYS A 138 11.17 9.89 3.45
CA LYS A 138 12.55 10.12 3.00
C LYS A 138 12.83 9.43 1.67
N ASP A 139 12.45 8.15 1.53
CA ASP A 139 12.61 7.40 0.28
C ASP A 139 11.81 8.03 -0.88
N TYR A 140 10.60 8.54 -0.61
CA TYR A 140 9.85 9.30 -1.61
C TYR A 140 10.63 10.53 -2.09
N GLU A 141 11.15 11.34 -1.18
CA GLU A 141 11.87 12.57 -1.51
C GLU A 141 13.17 12.31 -2.27
N GLU A 142 13.92 11.28 -1.88
CA GLU A 142 15.24 10.94 -2.44
C GLU A 142 15.19 10.09 -3.71
N LYS A 143 14.10 9.33 -3.96
CA LYS A 143 14.06 8.32 -5.04
C LYS A 143 12.89 8.51 -6.01
N PHE A 144 11.73 8.97 -5.53
CA PHE A 144 10.47 8.90 -6.28
C PHE A 144 9.79 10.25 -6.51
N SER A 145 10.36 11.35 -6.02
CA SER A 145 9.74 12.66 -6.17
C SER A 145 9.67 13.12 -7.62
N TYR A 146 8.62 13.84 -7.97
CA TYR A 146 8.41 14.34 -9.35
C TYR A 146 9.56 15.23 -9.87
N PRO A 147 10.14 16.14 -9.07
CA PRO A 147 11.32 16.89 -9.52
C PRO A 147 12.50 15.99 -9.90
N LEU A 148 12.80 14.97 -9.10
CA LEU A 148 13.87 14.01 -9.38
C LEU A 148 13.57 13.18 -10.65
N PHE A 149 12.33 12.75 -10.83
CA PHE A 149 11.89 12.07 -12.05
C PHE A 149 12.17 12.94 -13.30
N LEU A 150 11.78 14.21 -13.28
CA LEU A 150 12.03 15.13 -14.38
C LEU A 150 13.53 15.34 -14.65
N GLU A 151 14.34 15.47 -13.58
CA GLU A 151 15.79 15.62 -13.73
C GLU A 151 16.43 14.39 -14.37
N ASN A 152 16.04 13.19 -13.91
CA ASN A 152 16.54 11.94 -14.47
C ASN A 152 16.12 11.75 -15.93
N TYR A 153 14.89 12.12 -16.29
CA TYR A 153 14.42 12.12 -17.67
C TYR A 153 15.22 13.07 -18.56
N ARG A 154 15.51 14.31 -18.09
CA ARG A 154 16.35 15.26 -18.81
C ARG A 154 17.75 14.71 -19.08
N LYS A 155 18.39 14.16 -18.03
CA LYS A 155 19.73 13.55 -18.17
C LYS A 155 19.74 12.40 -19.15
N PHE A 156 18.71 11.56 -19.13
CA PHE A 156 18.56 10.44 -20.07
C PHE A 156 18.46 10.92 -21.51
N TYR A 157 17.60 11.90 -21.81
CA TYR A 157 17.47 12.45 -23.16
C TYR A 157 18.73 13.20 -23.61
N GLN A 158 19.39 13.95 -22.75
CA GLN A 158 20.65 14.63 -23.06
C GLN A 158 21.73 13.62 -23.48
N LYS A 159 21.81 12.48 -22.77
CA LYS A 159 22.73 11.40 -23.13
C LYS A 159 22.42 10.83 -24.51
N LEU A 160 21.16 10.49 -24.80
CA LEU A 160 20.75 9.98 -26.10
C LEU A 160 21.06 10.95 -27.26
N MET A 161 20.86 12.25 -27.03
CA MET A 161 21.14 13.28 -28.05
C MET A 161 22.63 13.60 -28.18
N GLY A 162 23.42 13.41 -27.12
CA GLY A 162 24.87 13.63 -27.13
C GLY A 162 25.68 12.49 -27.75
N ASP A 163 25.19 11.27 -27.67
CA ASP A 163 25.80 10.07 -28.26
C ASP A 163 25.50 9.93 -29.77
N SER A 164 24.80 10.91 -30.37
CA SER A 164 24.44 10.95 -31.82
C SER A 164 25.42 11.79 -32.66
N LYS A 165 26.73 11.89 -32.25
CA LYS A 165 27.80 12.53 -33.05
C LYS A 165 28.84 11.51 -33.45
#